data_8fe697300b888f63ca562db37a1654d4
#
_entry.id   8fe697300b888f63ca562db37a1654d4
#
_cell.length_a   1.000
_cell.length_b   1.000
_cell.length_c   1.000
_cell.angle_alpha   90.00
_cell.angle_beta   90.00
_cell.angle_gamma   90.00
#
_symmetry.space_group_name_H-M   'P 1'
#
loop_
_entity.id
_entity.type
_entity.pdbx_description
1 polymer ?
#
loop_
_entity_poly.entity_id
_entity_poly.type
_entity_poly.pdbx_seq_one_letter_code
_entity_poly.pdbx_strand_id
1 'polypeptide(L)'
;VKSKKKVIVVSSAMSGVTNDLISKTKKISSNFSPAEYDTIVSSGEQISCALISGNLNHIGIKSRSWLSWQVPIFTKGNYKKSRITNILKSRIINYIKSGGVPIITGFQGVNSENRLTTLERGGSDASAIMIAKYFKAEKCIIYTDVEGVYTTDPNLIKKAKKIKKISYEEMLE
;
A
#
# COMPACT_ATOMS: atom_id res chain seq x y z
N VAL A 1 7.16 -7.92 17.67
CA VAL A 1 6.74 -7.09 18.82
C VAL A 1 7.41 -7.51 20.13
N LYS A 2 7.97 -8.74 20.24
CA LYS A 2 8.86 -9.12 21.36
C LYS A 2 10.18 -8.33 21.38
N SER A 3 10.60 -7.73 20.25
CA SER A 3 11.69 -6.76 20.20
C SER A 3 11.11 -5.36 20.43
N LYS A 4 11.79 -4.47 21.14
CA LYS A 4 11.41 -3.06 21.37
C LYS A 4 11.32 -2.21 20.07
N LYS A 5 11.23 -2.85 18.88
CA LYS A 5 11.19 -2.20 17.58
C LYS A 5 9.78 -1.66 17.30
N LYS A 6 9.73 -0.43 16.80
CA LYS A 6 8.50 0.18 16.28
C LYS A 6 8.26 -0.34 14.87
N VAL A 7 7.07 -0.85 14.60
CA VAL A 7 6.72 -1.47 13.32
C VAL A 7 5.51 -0.77 12.72
N ILE A 8 5.57 -0.50 11.43
CA ILE A 8 4.43 -0.13 10.59
C ILE A 8 4.27 -1.25 9.57
N VAL A 9 3.06 -1.72 9.37
CA VAL A 9 2.74 -2.70 8.32
C VAL A 9 1.98 -1.99 7.22
N VAL A 10 2.38 -2.20 5.97
CA VAL A 10 1.63 -1.77 4.78
C VAL A 10 1.11 -3.03 4.09
N SER A 11 -0.18 -3.10 3.83
CA SER A 11 -0.81 -4.29 3.28
C SER A 11 -1.33 -4.07 1.87
N SER A 12 -1.08 -5.03 0.99
CA SER A 12 -1.73 -5.18 -0.30
C SER A 12 -3.07 -5.91 -0.15
N ALA A 13 -3.89 -5.87 -1.18
CA ALA A 13 -5.02 -6.78 -1.33
C ALA A 13 -4.54 -8.24 -1.34
N MET A 14 -5.39 -9.16 -0.92
CA MET A 14 -5.13 -10.59 -1.05
C MET A 14 -5.05 -11.01 -2.53
N SER A 15 -4.32 -12.09 -2.79
CA SER A 15 -4.14 -12.61 -4.15
C SER A 15 -5.48 -12.78 -4.88
N GLY A 16 -5.55 -12.30 -6.11
CA GLY A 16 -6.73 -12.37 -6.97
C GLY A 16 -7.82 -11.31 -6.69
N VAL A 17 -7.89 -10.72 -5.49
CA VAL A 17 -8.96 -9.78 -5.10
C VAL A 17 -8.98 -8.54 -6.02
N THR A 18 -7.85 -7.92 -6.26
CA THR A 18 -7.75 -6.75 -7.14
C THR A 18 -8.26 -7.06 -8.56
N ASN A 19 -7.87 -8.23 -9.11
CA ASN A 19 -8.33 -8.65 -10.43
C ASN A 19 -9.83 -8.92 -10.48
N ASP A 20 -10.41 -9.52 -9.43
CA ASP A 20 -11.86 -9.73 -9.32
C ASP A 20 -12.60 -8.40 -9.28
N LEU A 21 -12.15 -7.44 -8.48
CA LEU A 21 -12.72 -6.09 -8.40
C LEU A 21 -12.67 -5.37 -9.76
N ILE A 22 -11.55 -5.44 -10.46
CA ILE A 22 -11.38 -4.91 -11.83
C ILE A 22 -12.34 -5.59 -12.79
N SER A 23 -12.48 -6.91 -12.71
CA SER A 23 -13.42 -7.66 -13.55
C SER A 23 -14.87 -7.19 -13.36
N LYS A 24 -15.29 -6.93 -12.12
CA LYS A 24 -16.62 -6.40 -11.81
C LYS A 24 -16.88 -5.05 -12.48
N THR A 25 -15.92 -4.13 -12.47
CA THR A 25 -16.08 -2.84 -13.16
C THR A 25 -16.22 -3.01 -14.67
N LYS A 26 -15.41 -3.88 -15.28
CA LYS A 26 -15.45 -4.16 -16.72
C LYS A 26 -16.77 -4.79 -17.19
N LYS A 27 -17.39 -5.62 -16.34
CA LYS A 27 -18.72 -6.21 -16.64
C LYS A 27 -19.84 -5.17 -16.70
N ILE A 28 -19.70 -4.05 -16.01
CA ILE A 28 -20.68 -2.96 -16.04
C ILE A 28 -20.47 -2.08 -17.28
N SER A 29 -19.22 -1.64 -17.52
CA SER A 29 -18.89 -0.79 -18.66
C SER A 29 -17.38 -0.82 -18.96
N SER A 30 -17.03 -0.82 -20.25
CA SER A 30 -15.64 -0.59 -20.69
C SER A 30 -15.16 0.82 -20.38
N ASN A 31 -16.08 1.78 -20.26
CA ASN A 31 -15.80 3.18 -19.89
C ASN A 31 -16.29 3.49 -18.47
N PHE A 32 -15.96 2.60 -17.52
CA PHE A 32 -16.33 2.78 -16.12
C PHE A 32 -15.65 4.02 -15.52
N SER A 33 -16.39 4.80 -14.72
CA SER A 33 -15.89 6.02 -14.08
C SER A 33 -14.54 5.77 -13.37
N PRO A 34 -13.47 6.50 -13.71
CA PRO A 34 -12.17 6.31 -13.07
C PRO A 34 -12.18 6.52 -11.55
N ALA A 35 -12.97 7.47 -11.06
CA ALA A 35 -13.09 7.76 -9.63
C ALA A 35 -13.80 6.61 -8.88
N GLU A 36 -14.85 6.04 -9.46
CA GLU A 36 -15.56 4.90 -8.88
C GLU A 36 -14.73 3.62 -9.00
N TYR A 37 -13.94 3.48 -10.06
CA TYR A 37 -12.96 2.40 -10.20
C TYR A 37 -11.96 2.42 -9.04
N ASP A 38 -11.34 3.55 -8.74
CA ASP A 38 -10.39 3.69 -7.64
C ASP A 38 -11.04 3.38 -6.29
N THR A 39 -12.29 3.79 -6.09
CA THR A 39 -13.07 3.48 -4.88
C THR A 39 -13.28 1.98 -4.72
N ILE A 40 -13.68 1.28 -5.79
CA ILE A 40 -13.91 -0.17 -5.76
C ILE A 40 -12.59 -0.92 -5.55
N VAL A 41 -11.57 -0.62 -6.36
CA VAL A 41 -10.33 -1.40 -6.37
C VAL A 41 -9.57 -1.24 -5.06
N SER A 42 -9.60 -0.05 -4.45
CA SER A 42 -8.95 0.21 -3.15
C SER A 42 -9.57 -0.55 -1.98
N SER A 43 -10.76 -1.12 -2.12
CA SER A 43 -11.42 -1.89 -1.05
C SER A 43 -10.68 -3.19 -0.71
N GLY A 44 -9.92 -3.74 -1.65
CA GLY A 44 -9.14 -4.95 -1.44
C GLY A 44 -8.10 -4.82 -0.32
N GLU A 45 -7.37 -3.72 -0.31
CA GLU A 45 -6.39 -3.40 0.74
C GLU A 45 -7.06 -3.10 2.08
N GLN A 46 -8.25 -2.49 2.06
CA GLN A 46 -9.03 -2.20 3.27
C GLN A 46 -9.43 -3.50 3.98
N ILE A 47 -9.90 -4.50 3.23
CA ILE A 47 -10.23 -5.83 3.74
C ILE A 47 -8.99 -6.50 4.36
N SER A 48 -7.88 -6.54 3.63
CA SER A 48 -6.63 -7.13 4.12
C SER A 48 -6.14 -6.48 5.40
N CYS A 49 -6.12 -5.16 5.47
CA CYS A 49 -5.72 -4.42 6.66
C CYS A 49 -6.58 -4.75 7.88
N ALA A 50 -7.90 -4.84 7.68
CA ALA A 50 -8.82 -5.17 8.76
C ALA A 50 -8.62 -6.60 9.27
N LEU A 51 -8.44 -7.57 8.38
CA LEU A 51 -8.18 -8.97 8.71
C LEU A 51 -6.85 -9.13 9.47
N ILE A 52 -5.77 -8.51 9.00
CA ILE A 52 -4.47 -8.54 9.68
C ILE A 52 -4.58 -7.92 11.07
N SER A 53 -5.21 -6.74 11.17
CA SER A 53 -5.37 -6.06 12.45
C SER A 53 -6.23 -6.87 13.43
N GLY A 54 -7.33 -7.44 12.96
CA GLY A 54 -8.20 -8.29 13.77
C GLY A 54 -7.47 -9.51 14.31
N ASN A 55 -6.69 -10.19 13.46
CA ASN A 55 -5.90 -11.35 13.89
C ASN A 55 -4.78 -10.99 14.88
N LEU A 56 -4.09 -9.86 14.67
CA LEU A 56 -3.09 -9.39 15.63
C LEU A 56 -3.70 -9.08 17.00
N ASN A 57 -4.86 -8.45 17.04
CA ASN A 57 -5.58 -8.22 18.31
C ASN A 57 -6.00 -9.53 18.97
N HIS A 58 -6.46 -10.51 18.19
CA HIS A 58 -6.83 -11.82 18.72
C HIS A 58 -5.66 -12.53 19.44
N ILE A 59 -4.44 -12.38 18.93
CA ILE A 59 -3.23 -12.95 19.56
C ILE A 59 -2.57 -12.00 20.57
N GLY A 60 -3.27 -10.96 21.04
CA GLY A 60 -2.82 -10.05 22.09
C GLY A 60 -1.86 -8.95 21.65
N ILE A 61 -1.72 -8.70 20.35
CA ILE A 61 -0.92 -7.61 19.81
C ILE A 61 -1.82 -6.43 19.49
N LYS A 62 -1.68 -5.32 20.25
CA LYS A 62 -2.43 -4.08 20.00
C LYS A 62 -2.22 -3.60 18.58
N SER A 63 -3.25 -3.65 17.75
CA SER A 63 -3.20 -3.31 16.34
C SER A 63 -4.45 -2.56 15.90
N ARG A 64 -4.32 -1.76 14.83
CA ARG A 64 -5.44 -1.07 14.20
C ARG A 64 -5.18 -0.91 12.72
N SER A 65 -6.21 -1.15 11.90
CA SER A 65 -6.23 -0.80 10.48
C SER A 65 -6.36 0.72 10.29
N TRP A 66 -5.60 1.26 9.35
CA TRP A 66 -5.59 2.67 8.98
C TRP A 66 -5.79 2.81 7.49
N LEU A 67 -6.92 3.34 7.12
CA LEU A 67 -7.23 3.64 5.72
C LEU A 67 -6.50 4.92 5.28
N SER A 68 -6.22 5.06 4.01
CA SER A 68 -5.43 6.16 3.46
C SER A 68 -5.93 7.57 3.84
N TRP A 69 -7.26 7.75 3.95
CA TRP A 69 -7.87 9.01 4.38
C TRP A 69 -7.79 9.24 5.90
N GLN A 70 -7.63 8.18 6.70
CA GLN A 70 -7.43 8.29 8.16
C GLN A 70 -6.00 8.69 8.52
N VAL A 71 -5.02 8.30 7.69
CA VAL A 71 -3.59 8.67 7.81
C VAL A 71 -3.30 10.00 7.13
N PRO A 72 -4.17 10.63 6.46
CA PRO A 72 -4.15 11.38 5.21
C PRO A 72 -2.87 11.18 4.38
N ILE A 73 -2.94 10.18 3.48
CA ILE A 73 -1.94 9.97 2.42
C ILE A 73 -2.41 10.76 1.21
N PHE A 74 -1.86 11.96 1.03
CA PHE A 74 -2.25 12.83 -0.07
C PHE A 74 -1.64 12.40 -1.38
N THR A 75 -2.46 12.47 -2.44
CA THR A 75 -2.05 12.13 -3.80
C THR A 75 -2.34 13.27 -4.78
N LYS A 76 -1.63 13.24 -5.91
CA LYS A 76 -1.87 14.12 -7.05
C LYS A 76 -1.75 13.31 -8.34
N GLY A 77 -2.45 13.73 -9.38
CA GLY A 77 -2.45 13.09 -10.69
C GLY A 77 -3.81 12.48 -11.03
N ASN A 78 -3.84 11.70 -12.10
CA ASN A 78 -5.06 11.07 -12.59
C ASN A 78 -5.44 9.86 -11.74
N TYR A 79 -6.73 9.56 -11.66
CA TYR A 79 -7.20 8.27 -11.14
C TYR A 79 -6.47 7.11 -11.80
N LYS A 80 -6.29 6.00 -11.10
CA LYS A 80 -5.53 4.79 -11.50
C LYS A 80 -4.01 4.97 -11.63
N LYS A 81 -3.49 6.22 -11.57
CA LYS A 81 -2.06 6.57 -11.75
C LYS A 81 -1.64 7.75 -10.88
N SER A 82 -2.23 7.86 -9.70
CA SER A 82 -1.88 8.93 -8.77
C SER A 82 -0.52 8.70 -8.13
N ARG A 83 0.11 9.78 -7.66
CA ARG A 83 1.39 9.74 -6.94
C ARG A 83 1.23 10.33 -5.55
N ILE A 84 1.86 9.73 -4.54
CA ILE A 84 1.86 10.24 -3.18
C ILE A 84 2.69 11.54 -3.14
N THR A 85 2.10 12.59 -2.59
CA THR A 85 2.75 13.91 -2.46
C THR A 85 3.06 14.25 -1.01
N ASN A 86 2.25 13.79 -0.06
CA ASN A 86 2.46 14.03 1.35
C ASN A 86 1.79 12.97 2.22
N ILE A 87 2.26 12.81 3.47
CA ILE A 87 1.69 11.91 4.47
C ILE A 87 1.66 12.60 5.82
N LEU A 88 0.47 12.72 6.44
CA LEU A 88 0.34 13.29 7.79
C LEU A 88 0.61 12.21 8.86
N LYS A 89 1.77 12.32 9.51
CA LYS A 89 2.31 11.27 10.38
C LYS A 89 1.78 11.26 11.81
N SER A 90 1.24 12.36 12.30
CA SER A 90 0.97 12.59 13.73
C SER A 90 0.13 11.49 14.38
N ARG A 91 -0.96 11.08 13.73
CA ARG A 91 -1.86 10.04 14.24
C ARG A 91 -1.16 8.69 14.39
N ILE A 92 -0.38 8.31 13.38
CA ILE A 92 0.37 7.04 13.36
C ILE A 92 1.48 7.05 14.41
N ILE A 93 2.24 8.16 14.50
CA ILE A 93 3.29 8.30 15.53
C ILE A 93 2.70 8.18 16.93
N ASN A 94 1.58 8.83 17.20
CA ASN A 94 0.92 8.73 18.51
C ASN A 94 0.42 7.30 18.79
N TYR A 95 -0.12 6.62 17.80
CA TYR A 95 -0.55 5.23 17.94
C TYR A 95 0.63 4.29 18.21
N ILE A 96 1.76 4.47 17.52
CA ILE A 96 2.99 3.70 17.79
C ILE A 96 3.52 3.98 19.20
N LYS A 97 3.51 5.24 19.65
CA LYS A 97 3.92 5.62 21.01
C LYS A 97 3.06 4.95 22.09
N SER A 98 1.80 4.70 21.80
CA SER A 98 0.89 3.96 22.71
C SER A 98 1.07 2.44 22.67
N GLY A 99 2.13 1.94 22.01
CA GLY A 99 2.45 0.51 21.89
C GLY A 99 1.68 -0.24 20.79
N GLY A 100 0.95 0.49 19.93
CA GLY A 100 0.18 -0.13 18.85
C GLY A 100 0.99 -0.37 17.58
N VAL A 101 0.59 -1.38 16.81
CA VAL A 101 1.10 -1.68 15.46
C VAL A 101 0.07 -1.18 14.45
N PRO A 102 0.35 -0.09 13.71
CA PRO A 102 -0.55 0.37 12.65
C PRO A 102 -0.42 -0.51 11.41
N ILE A 103 -1.57 -0.92 10.86
CA ILE A 103 -1.67 -1.61 9.57
C ILE A 103 -2.27 -0.61 8.58
N ILE A 104 -1.48 -0.16 7.63
CA ILE A 104 -1.86 0.91 6.69
C ILE A 104 -2.19 0.29 5.33
N THR A 105 -3.26 0.76 4.70
CA THR A 105 -3.58 0.36 3.32
C THR A 105 -2.51 0.86 2.35
N GLY A 106 -1.92 -0.06 1.58
CA GLY A 106 -1.10 0.28 0.44
C GLY A 106 -1.93 0.70 -0.77
N PHE A 107 -1.28 0.98 -1.88
CA PHE A 107 -1.86 1.22 -3.21
C PHE A 107 -2.77 2.45 -3.34
N GLN A 108 -3.13 3.13 -2.28
CA GLN A 108 -4.16 4.17 -2.28
C GLN A 108 -3.78 5.42 -1.50
N GLY A 109 -4.43 6.53 -1.86
CA GLY A 109 -4.39 7.79 -1.14
C GLY A 109 -5.66 8.59 -1.34
N VAL A 110 -5.64 9.86 -1.02
CA VAL A 110 -6.74 10.81 -1.21
C VAL A 110 -6.26 12.04 -1.99
N ASN A 111 -7.08 12.49 -2.91
CA ASN A 111 -6.83 13.73 -3.65
C ASN A 111 -7.37 14.97 -2.89
N SER A 112 -7.26 16.15 -3.51
CA SER A 112 -7.74 17.43 -2.95
C SER A 112 -9.26 17.48 -2.73
N GLU A 113 -10.02 16.63 -3.41
CA GLU A 113 -11.48 16.51 -3.28
C GLU A 113 -11.89 15.48 -2.22
N ASN A 114 -10.92 14.97 -1.42
CA ASN A 114 -11.11 13.87 -0.47
C ASN A 114 -11.64 12.56 -1.10
N ARG A 115 -11.42 12.37 -2.40
CA ARG A 115 -11.75 11.12 -3.08
C ARG A 115 -10.57 10.16 -3.03
N LEU A 116 -10.88 8.87 -2.89
CA LEU A 116 -9.89 7.80 -3.00
C LEU A 116 -9.28 7.78 -4.39
N THR A 117 -7.99 7.60 -4.45
CA THR A 117 -7.21 7.45 -5.68
C THR A 117 -6.29 6.25 -5.54
N THR A 118 -6.06 5.54 -6.63
CA THR A 118 -5.09 4.43 -6.65
C THR A 118 -3.81 4.85 -7.35
N LEU A 119 -2.72 4.27 -6.89
CA LEU A 119 -1.41 4.40 -7.52
C LEU A 119 -1.34 3.51 -8.77
N GLU A 120 -0.25 3.57 -9.50
CA GLU A 120 0.01 2.67 -10.61
C GLU A 120 0.30 1.23 -10.12
N ARG A 121 0.40 0.28 -11.04
CA ARG A 121 0.74 -1.13 -10.75
C ARG A 121 2.02 -1.20 -9.89
N GLY A 122 2.06 -2.08 -8.90
CA GLY A 122 3.12 -2.09 -7.88
C GLY A 122 2.93 -1.05 -6.77
N GLY A 123 1.80 -0.35 -6.76
CA GLY A 123 1.56 0.77 -5.86
C GLY A 123 1.59 0.45 -4.37
N SER A 124 1.41 -0.82 -3.96
CA SER A 124 1.56 -1.19 -2.54
C SER A 124 3.01 -1.14 -2.10
N ASP A 125 3.95 -1.58 -2.95
CA ASP A 125 5.39 -1.48 -2.69
C ASP A 125 5.83 -0.02 -2.70
N ALA A 126 5.38 0.76 -3.68
CA ALA A 126 5.59 2.20 -3.72
C ALA A 126 5.04 2.90 -2.46
N SER A 127 3.86 2.49 -1.98
CA SER A 127 3.29 3.00 -0.72
C SER A 127 4.18 2.67 0.48
N ALA A 128 4.67 1.43 0.57
CA ALA A 128 5.54 1.00 1.67
C ALA A 128 6.85 1.80 1.69
N ILE A 129 7.45 2.01 0.52
CA ILE A 129 8.68 2.79 0.35
C ILE A 129 8.45 4.26 0.74
N MET A 130 7.36 4.87 0.25
CA MET A 130 7.04 6.26 0.59
C MET A 130 6.74 6.42 2.09
N ILE A 131 5.98 5.50 2.69
CA ILE A 131 5.74 5.49 4.13
C ILE A 131 7.07 5.36 4.88
N ALA A 132 7.96 4.45 4.50
CA ALA A 132 9.27 4.29 5.10
C ALA A 132 10.10 5.59 5.02
N LYS A 133 10.13 6.25 3.86
CA LYS A 133 10.80 7.55 3.65
C LYS A 133 10.22 8.63 4.57
N TYR A 134 8.90 8.82 4.58
CA TYR A 134 8.24 9.85 5.39
C TYR A 134 8.41 9.63 6.89
N PHE A 135 8.35 8.38 7.35
CA PHE A 135 8.55 8.04 8.77
C PHE A 135 10.04 7.92 9.17
N LYS A 136 10.96 8.10 8.23
CA LYS A 136 12.42 7.92 8.43
C LYS A 136 12.70 6.55 9.04
N ALA A 137 12.10 5.51 8.47
CA ALA A 137 12.29 4.15 8.94
C ALA A 137 13.74 3.71 8.71
N GLU A 138 14.29 2.98 9.66
CA GLU A 138 15.62 2.38 9.56
C GLU A 138 15.69 1.34 8.43
N LYS A 139 14.57 0.65 8.18
CA LYS A 139 14.48 -0.43 7.20
C LYS A 139 13.06 -0.55 6.65
N CYS A 140 12.94 -0.79 5.35
CA CYS A 140 11.72 -1.26 4.70
C CYS A 140 11.94 -2.70 4.24
N ILE A 141 11.05 -3.61 4.60
CA ILE A 141 11.11 -5.02 4.19
C ILE A 141 9.84 -5.30 3.40
N ILE A 142 9.98 -5.75 2.17
CA ILE A 142 8.87 -6.15 1.30
C ILE A 142 8.83 -7.68 1.29
N TYR A 143 7.69 -8.25 1.72
CA TYR A 143 7.41 -9.67 1.60
C TYR A 143 6.65 -9.90 0.30
N THR A 144 7.20 -10.72 -0.56
CA THR A 144 6.67 -10.99 -1.92
C THR A 144 6.89 -12.45 -2.29
N ASP A 145 6.14 -12.94 -3.25
CA ASP A 145 6.25 -14.27 -3.83
C ASP A 145 7.34 -14.38 -4.92
N VAL A 146 7.99 -13.26 -5.24
CA VAL A 146 9.13 -13.21 -6.15
C VAL A 146 10.44 -13.01 -5.39
N GLU A 147 11.57 -13.48 -5.94
CA GLU A 147 12.88 -13.47 -5.27
C GLU A 147 13.47 -12.05 -5.06
N GLY A 148 12.86 -11.01 -5.60
CA GLY A 148 13.30 -9.61 -5.48
C GLY A 148 12.91 -8.75 -6.67
N VAL A 149 13.50 -7.56 -6.74
CA VAL A 149 13.32 -6.63 -7.86
C VAL A 149 14.22 -7.06 -9.03
N TYR A 150 13.67 -7.08 -10.22
CA TYR A 150 14.36 -7.42 -11.45
C TYR A 150 14.29 -6.24 -12.43
N THR A 151 15.21 -6.22 -13.39
CA THR A 151 15.24 -5.21 -14.47
C THR A 151 14.00 -5.27 -15.37
N THR A 152 13.29 -6.39 -15.38
CA THR A 152 12.02 -6.64 -16.06
C THR A 152 11.40 -7.92 -15.50
N ASP A 153 10.17 -8.27 -15.89
CA ASP A 153 9.51 -9.48 -15.41
C ASP A 153 10.29 -10.75 -15.80
N PRO A 154 10.84 -11.52 -14.83
CA PRO A 154 11.62 -12.70 -15.09
C PRO A 154 10.80 -13.86 -15.69
N ASN A 155 9.48 -13.86 -15.53
CA ASN A 155 8.59 -14.85 -16.12
C ASN A 155 8.39 -14.62 -17.62
N LEU A 156 8.52 -13.36 -18.07
CA LEU A 156 8.37 -12.98 -19.47
C LEU A 156 9.72 -12.96 -20.21
N ILE A 157 10.78 -12.53 -19.53
CA ILE A 157 12.10 -12.33 -20.14
C ILE A 157 13.18 -13.09 -19.35
N LYS A 158 13.65 -14.21 -19.91
CA LYS A 158 14.71 -15.05 -19.28
C LYS A 158 16.02 -14.34 -18.98
N LYS A 159 16.29 -13.17 -19.62
CA LYS A 159 17.50 -12.36 -19.39
C LYS A 159 17.31 -11.31 -18.28
N ALA A 160 16.16 -11.28 -17.58
CA ALA A 160 15.93 -10.40 -16.46
C ALA A 160 16.99 -10.61 -15.38
N LYS A 161 17.61 -9.52 -14.92
CA LYS A 161 18.65 -9.54 -13.88
C LYS A 161 18.08 -9.05 -12.57
N LYS A 162 18.33 -9.80 -11.49
CA LYS A 162 17.98 -9.37 -10.14
C LYS A 162 18.82 -8.16 -9.72
N ILE A 163 18.16 -7.12 -9.27
CA ILE A 163 18.78 -5.89 -8.78
C ILE A 163 19.15 -6.09 -7.32
N LYS A 164 20.44 -6.02 -7.01
CA LYS A 164 20.95 -6.24 -5.64
C LYS A 164 20.78 -5.04 -4.73
N LYS A 165 20.83 -3.83 -5.30
CA LYS A 165 20.64 -2.55 -4.62
C LYS A 165 19.90 -1.61 -5.53
N ILE A 166 18.94 -0.89 -4.99
CA ILE A 166 18.16 0.13 -5.69
C ILE A 166 17.89 1.27 -4.71
N SER A 167 17.96 2.49 -5.16
CA SER A 167 17.57 3.66 -4.36
C SER A 167 16.05 3.78 -4.26
N TYR A 168 15.57 4.61 -3.31
CA TYR A 168 14.13 4.89 -3.19
C TYR A 168 13.59 5.62 -4.44
N GLU A 169 14.39 6.46 -5.05
CA GLU A 169 14.06 7.20 -6.26
C GLU A 169 13.90 6.25 -7.46
N GLU A 170 14.92 5.39 -7.70
CA GLU A 170 14.90 4.39 -8.77
C GLU A 170 13.76 3.36 -8.63
N MET A 171 13.33 3.07 -7.40
CA MET A 171 12.21 2.11 -7.18
C MET A 171 10.84 2.72 -7.50
N LEU A 172 10.75 4.05 -7.63
CA LEU A 172 9.51 4.77 -7.91
C LEU A 172 9.34 5.12 -9.40
N GLU A 173 10.33 4.84 -10.23
CA GLU A 173 10.31 4.97 -11.70
C GLU A 173 9.80 3.67 -12.35
#